data_c8a1e1a3c874a239b484ccc38af690e6
#
_entry.id   c8a1e1a3c874a239b484ccc38af690e6
#
_cell.length_a   1.000
_cell.length_b   1.000
_cell.length_c   1.000
_cell.angle_alpha   90.00
_cell.angle_beta   90.00
_cell.angle_gamma   90.00
#
_symmetry.space_group_name_H-M   'P 1'
#
loop_
_entity.id
_entity.type
_entity.pdbx_description
1 polymer ?
#
loop_
_entity_poly.entity_id
_entity_poly.type
_entity_poly.pdbx_seq_one_letter_code
_entity_poly.pdbx_strand_id
1 'polypeptide(L)'
;ERTAVCCLSSVNLEHFDDWSEDNNFIEDLITMLDNVIEHYIENAIDTSQLGGYSANFKRFTKYIKEDKEGYAKSSYSAYRERSLGLGAMGFHAYLQSKNIPFEGLFATSFNHQAFKHIKNKANQASKKLADIRGECPDLHGNGKRNANLLAVAPNASSGIICSGTSPSIEPYRANAYTHKTLSGTYQVRNKYLAKILKSKGLKTQELENIWKDIA
;
A
#
# COMPACT_ATOMS: atom_id res chain seq x y z
N GLU A 1 -23.34 0.78 15.19
CA GLU A 1 -22.63 0.13 14.06
C GLU A 1 -21.83 1.16 13.29
N ARG A 2 -20.59 0.80 12.85
CA ARG A 2 -19.73 1.60 12.00
C ARG A 2 -19.48 0.83 10.70
N THR A 3 -19.25 1.57 9.62
CA THR A 3 -18.75 0.99 8.37
C THR A 3 -17.26 1.28 8.28
N ALA A 4 -16.44 0.25 8.32
CA ALA A 4 -14.99 0.40 8.26
C ALA A 4 -14.54 1.12 6.98
N VAL A 5 -13.62 2.05 7.14
CA VAL A 5 -12.99 2.80 6.03
C VAL A 5 -11.47 2.79 6.26
N CYS A 6 -10.73 2.54 5.19
CA CYS A 6 -9.28 2.59 5.20
C CYS A 6 -8.77 3.17 3.88
N CYS A 7 -7.88 4.16 3.97
CA CYS A 7 -7.17 4.68 2.81
C CYS A 7 -5.94 3.83 2.54
N LEU A 8 -5.83 3.31 1.32
CA LEU A 8 -4.80 2.34 0.93
C LEU A 8 -3.73 2.95 0.02
N SER A 9 -2.50 2.58 0.24
CA SER A 9 -1.37 2.75 -0.68
C SER A 9 -0.38 1.61 -0.52
N SER A 10 0.58 1.48 -1.43
CA SER A 10 1.60 0.43 -1.34
C SER A 10 2.94 0.95 -1.84
N VAL A 11 4.00 0.66 -1.08
CA VAL A 11 5.37 0.89 -1.52
C VAL A 11 5.82 -0.20 -2.48
N ASN A 12 6.70 0.13 -3.43
CA ASN A 12 7.30 -0.86 -4.31
C ASN A 12 8.61 -1.37 -3.71
N LEU A 13 8.59 -2.57 -3.14
CA LEU A 13 9.76 -3.21 -2.54
C LEU A 13 10.85 -3.59 -3.55
N GLU A 14 10.53 -3.67 -4.85
CA GLU A 14 11.54 -3.86 -5.90
C GLU A 14 12.64 -2.79 -5.83
N HIS A 15 12.27 -1.59 -5.37
CA HIS A 15 13.14 -0.43 -5.19
C HIS A 15 13.44 -0.13 -3.71
N PHE A 16 13.39 -1.15 -2.85
CA PHE A 16 13.60 -0.96 -1.40
C PHE A 16 14.92 -0.28 -1.09
N ASP A 17 16.00 -0.68 -1.74
CA ASP A 17 17.34 -0.11 -1.51
C ASP A 17 17.43 1.38 -1.91
N ASP A 18 16.61 1.81 -2.88
CA ASP A 18 16.62 3.19 -3.36
C ASP A 18 15.91 4.13 -2.38
N TRP A 19 14.77 3.72 -1.81
CA TRP A 19 13.94 4.59 -0.97
C TRP A 19 14.09 4.35 0.54
N SER A 20 14.64 3.23 0.98
CA SER A 20 14.78 2.91 2.42
C SER A 20 15.72 3.85 3.17
N GLU A 21 16.67 4.47 2.48
CA GLU A 21 17.58 5.46 3.02
C GLU A 21 16.96 6.87 3.13
N ASP A 22 15.86 7.13 2.43
CA ASP A 22 15.11 8.37 2.54
C ASP A 22 14.28 8.40 3.83
N ASN A 23 14.64 9.28 4.73
CA ASN A 23 13.97 9.40 6.02
C ASN A 23 12.53 9.88 5.93
N ASN A 24 12.17 10.61 4.86
CA ASN A 24 10.86 11.22 4.70
C ASN A 24 9.90 10.36 3.88
N PHE A 25 10.38 9.42 3.06
CA PHE A 25 9.57 8.68 2.11
C PHE A 25 8.30 8.05 2.73
N ILE A 26 8.44 7.31 3.83
CA ILE A 26 7.28 6.70 4.53
C ILE A 26 6.46 7.75 5.27
N GLU A 27 7.10 8.79 5.82
CA GLU A 27 6.41 9.89 6.50
C GLU A 27 5.50 10.65 5.53
N ASP A 28 5.98 10.94 4.34
CA ASP A 28 5.22 11.62 3.28
C ASP A 28 4.03 10.78 2.82
N LEU A 29 4.21 9.47 2.65
CA LEU A 29 3.11 8.56 2.31
C LEU A 29 2.04 8.49 3.40
N ILE A 30 2.40 8.41 4.66
CA ILE A 30 1.46 8.43 5.79
C ILE A 30 0.75 9.78 5.85
N THR A 31 1.47 10.88 5.64
CA THR A 31 0.89 12.22 5.62
C THR A 31 -0.09 12.38 4.45
N MET A 32 0.26 11.89 3.26
CA MET A 32 -0.62 11.88 2.10
C MET A 32 -1.91 11.10 2.39
N LEU A 33 -1.80 9.89 2.95
CA LEU A 33 -2.97 9.07 3.29
C LEU A 33 -3.83 9.73 4.38
N ASP A 34 -3.23 10.38 5.39
CA ASP A 34 -3.98 11.15 6.40
C ASP A 34 -4.70 12.36 5.77
N ASN A 35 -4.12 13.01 4.77
CA ASN A 35 -4.78 14.08 4.02
C ASN A 35 -5.98 13.54 3.20
N VAL A 36 -5.85 12.37 2.60
CA VAL A 36 -6.96 11.74 1.86
C VAL A 36 -8.13 11.43 2.78
N ILE A 37 -7.87 10.86 3.96
CA ILE A 37 -8.96 10.55 4.91
C ILE A 37 -9.54 11.82 5.54
N GLU A 38 -8.72 12.85 5.78
CA GLU A 38 -9.22 14.18 6.20
C GLU A 38 -10.19 14.76 5.18
N HIS A 39 -9.77 14.80 3.91
CA HIS A 39 -10.60 15.29 2.82
C HIS A 39 -11.93 14.52 2.71
N TYR A 40 -11.91 13.19 2.90
CA TYR A 40 -13.11 12.37 2.93
C TYR A 40 -14.05 12.78 4.07
N ILE A 41 -13.50 13.01 5.28
CA ILE A 41 -14.28 13.42 6.46
C ILE A 41 -14.87 14.81 6.24
N GLU A 42 -14.07 15.78 5.80
CA GLU A 42 -14.49 17.17 5.58
C GLU A 42 -15.56 17.31 4.50
N ASN A 43 -15.54 16.43 3.48
CA ASN A 43 -16.61 16.40 2.47
C ASN A 43 -17.94 15.90 3.02
N ALA A 44 -17.94 15.10 4.08
CA ALA A 44 -19.15 14.53 4.65
C ALA A 44 -19.73 15.38 5.79
N ILE A 45 -18.90 16.12 6.52
CA ILE A 45 -19.30 16.77 7.77
C ILE A 45 -18.52 18.06 8.04
N ASP A 46 -19.15 19.00 8.74
CA ASP A 46 -18.44 20.14 9.33
C ASP A 46 -17.80 19.73 10.67
N THR A 47 -16.50 19.43 10.62
CA THR A 47 -15.73 18.98 11.77
C THR A 47 -15.53 20.04 12.83
N SER A 48 -15.62 21.34 12.48
CA SER A 48 -15.43 22.48 13.40
C SER A 48 -16.43 22.49 14.55
N GLN A 49 -17.61 21.89 14.34
CA GLN A 49 -18.72 21.85 15.27
C GLN A 49 -18.71 20.61 16.20
N LEU A 50 -17.82 19.66 15.99
CA LEU A 50 -17.88 18.36 16.69
C LEU A 50 -17.44 18.42 18.16
N GLY A 51 -16.57 19.33 18.55
CA GLY A 51 -16.10 19.46 19.94
C GLY A 51 -15.22 18.30 20.40
N GLY A 52 -14.33 17.83 19.55
CA GLY A 52 -13.24 16.93 19.89
C GLY A 52 -13.63 15.46 20.13
N TYR A 53 -12.86 14.78 20.96
CA TYR A 53 -12.91 13.32 21.16
C TYR A 53 -14.21 12.75 21.67
N SER A 54 -15.06 13.56 22.32
CA SER A 54 -16.31 13.12 22.95
C SER A 54 -17.50 12.98 21.99
N ALA A 55 -17.32 13.32 20.69
CA ALA A 55 -18.38 13.22 19.70
C ALA A 55 -18.80 11.76 19.48
N ASN A 56 -20.02 11.41 19.95
CA ASN A 56 -20.66 10.15 19.62
C ASN A 56 -21.40 10.23 18.28
N PHE A 57 -21.87 9.08 17.78
CA PHE A 57 -22.55 9.01 16.48
C PHE A 57 -23.76 9.97 16.37
N LYS A 58 -24.58 10.08 17.43
CA LYS A 58 -25.76 10.96 17.45
C LYS A 58 -25.38 12.44 17.32
N ARG A 59 -24.26 12.86 17.96
CA ARG A 59 -23.73 14.21 17.82
C ARG A 59 -23.12 14.44 16.43
N PHE A 60 -22.36 13.46 15.95
CA PHE A 60 -21.74 13.49 14.64
C PHE A 60 -22.78 13.70 13.53
N THR A 61 -23.88 12.93 13.53
CA THR A 61 -24.92 13.01 12.50
C THR A 61 -25.63 14.37 12.40
N LYS A 62 -25.57 15.20 13.43
CA LYS A 62 -26.16 16.56 13.38
C LYS A 62 -25.45 17.52 12.44
N TYR A 63 -24.20 17.23 12.10
CA TYR A 63 -23.35 18.10 11.27
C TYR A 63 -23.02 17.48 9.91
N ILE A 64 -23.71 16.40 9.53
CA ILE A 64 -23.60 15.80 8.21
C ILE A 64 -24.21 16.76 7.18
N LYS A 65 -23.52 16.95 6.08
CA LYS A 65 -24.03 17.69 4.93
C LYS A 65 -25.21 16.92 4.31
N GLU A 66 -26.27 17.61 3.96
CA GLU A 66 -27.54 16.99 3.52
C GLU A 66 -27.36 15.96 2.38
N ASP A 67 -26.49 16.27 1.41
CA ASP A 67 -26.19 15.38 0.29
C ASP A 67 -25.30 14.18 0.67
N LYS A 68 -24.89 14.07 1.93
CA LYS A 68 -23.94 13.06 2.43
C LYS A 68 -24.51 12.11 3.49
N GLU A 69 -25.80 12.15 3.75
CA GLU A 69 -26.44 11.30 4.77
C GLU A 69 -26.17 9.80 4.59
N GLY A 70 -26.14 9.31 3.34
CA GLY A 70 -25.81 7.92 3.03
C GLY A 70 -24.41 7.47 3.47
N TYR A 71 -23.50 8.41 3.69
CA TYR A 71 -22.11 8.15 4.12
C TYR A 71 -21.91 8.31 5.64
N ALA A 72 -22.98 8.55 6.41
CA ALA A 72 -22.89 8.86 7.84
C ALA A 72 -22.07 7.84 8.66
N LYS A 73 -22.28 6.55 8.46
CA LYS A 73 -21.60 5.49 9.22
C LYS A 73 -20.12 5.38 8.84
N SER A 74 -19.79 5.51 7.56
CA SER A 74 -18.42 5.43 7.07
C SER A 74 -17.61 6.68 7.43
N SER A 75 -18.20 7.86 7.30
CA SER A 75 -17.55 9.11 7.70
C SER A 75 -17.32 9.19 9.21
N TYR A 76 -18.25 8.67 10.01
CA TYR A 76 -18.07 8.54 11.46
C TYR A 76 -16.94 7.58 11.82
N SER A 77 -16.85 6.43 11.14
CA SER A 77 -15.74 5.49 11.31
C SER A 77 -14.40 6.15 10.94
N ALA A 78 -14.35 6.81 9.78
CA ALA A 78 -13.18 7.54 9.32
C ALA A 78 -12.73 8.60 10.33
N TYR A 79 -13.65 9.41 10.84
CA TYR A 79 -13.38 10.43 11.87
C TYR A 79 -12.83 9.81 13.16
N ARG A 80 -13.43 8.70 13.62
CA ARG A 80 -13.07 8.07 14.89
C ARG A 80 -11.72 7.37 14.86
N GLU A 81 -11.43 6.65 13.79
CA GLU A 81 -10.29 5.74 13.70
C GLU A 81 -9.14 6.30 12.86
N ARG A 82 -9.45 7.08 11.82
CA ARG A 82 -8.48 7.57 10.82
C ARG A 82 -7.56 6.44 10.31
N SER A 83 -8.18 5.30 9.99
CA SER A 83 -7.45 4.09 9.59
C SER A 83 -6.80 4.25 8.23
N LEU A 84 -5.50 3.97 8.17
CA LEU A 84 -4.67 3.92 6.98
C LEU A 84 -4.20 2.49 6.73
N GLY A 85 -3.93 2.17 5.47
CA GLY A 85 -3.40 0.87 5.07
C GLY A 85 -2.24 1.03 4.10
N LEU A 86 -1.06 1.39 4.61
CA LEU A 86 0.17 1.34 3.82
C LEU A 86 0.63 -0.10 3.71
N GLY A 87 0.63 -0.63 2.50
CA GLY A 87 1.07 -1.99 2.15
C GLY A 87 2.33 -1.98 1.30
N ALA A 88 2.54 -3.11 0.63
CA ALA A 88 3.69 -3.30 -0.24
C ALA A 88 3.33 -4.10 -1.49
N MET A 89 4.07 -3.87 -2.57
CA MET A 89 4.13 -4.69 -3.77
C MET A 89 5.59 -4.90 -4.16
N GLY A 90 5.87 -5.78 -5.09
CA GLY A 90 7.22 -5.99 -5.59
C GLY A 90 8.12 -6.86 -4.70
N PHE A 91 7.58 -7.58 -3.73
CA PHE A 91 8.36 -8.44 -2.85
C PHE A 91 9.14 -9.51 -3.62
N HIS A 92 8.46 -10.29 -4.47
CA HIS A 92 9.11 -11.30 -5.30
C HIS A 92 10.06 -10.68 -6.33
N ALA A 93 9.69 -9.53 -6.90
CA ALA A 93 10.55 -8.80 -7.83
C ALA A 93 11.89 -8.41 -7.18
N TYR A 94 11.87 -7.91 -5.94
CA TYR A 94 13.09 -7.64 -5.19
C TYR A 94 13.95 -8.90 -5.00
N LEU A 95 13.36 -10.00 -4.53
CA LEU A 95 14.08 -11.26 -4.34
C LEU A 95 14.73 -11.75 -5.63
N GLN A 96 13.99 -11.71 -6.74
CA GLN A 96 14.53 -12.10 -8.05
C GLN A 96 15.65 -11.16 -8.52
N SER A 97 15.55 -9.86 -8.24
CA SER A 97 16.61 -8.89 -8.59
C SER A 97 17.94 -9.21 -7.90
N LYS A 98 17.88 -9.83 -6.72
CA LYS A 98 19.03 -10.24 -5.90
C LYS A 98 19.40 -11.73 -6.07
N ASN A 99 18.71 -12.47 -6.94
CA ASN A 99 18.84 -13.93 -7.09
C ASN A 99 18.58 -14.69 -5.78
N ILE A 100 17.63 -14.22 -4.97
CA ILE A 100 17.22 -14.85 -3.72
C ILE A 100 16.00 -15.73 -4.00
N PRO A 101 16.01 -17.03 -3.64
CA PRO A 101 14.83 -17.90 -3.72
C PRO A 101 13.68 -17.33 -2.87
N PHE A 102 12.44 -17.48 -3.37
CA PHE A 102 11.25 -17.00 -2.65
C PHE A 102 11.08 -17.69 -1.29
N GLU A 103 11.38 -18.98 -1.24
CA GLU A 103 11.40 -19.76 -0.01
C GLU A 103 12.84 -19.87 0.52
N GLY A 104 13.07 -19.33 1.72
CA GLY A 104 14.39 -19.44 2.33
C GLY A 104 14.69 -18.36 3.37
N LEU A 105 15.79 -18.54 4.08
CA LEU A 105 16.20 -17.66 5.19
C LEU A 105 16.41 -16.20 4.75
N PHE A 106 17.00 -15.99 3.58
CA PHE A 106 17.24 -14.63 3.09
C PHE A 106 15.94 -13.90 2.74
N ALA A 107 14.97 -14.59 2.15
CA ALA A 107 13.65 -14.03 1.88
C ALA A 107 12.93 -13.69 3.20
N THR A 108 12.98 -14.58 4.19
CA THR A 108 12.43 -14.34 5.53
C THR A 108 13.12 -13.14 6.21
N SER A 109 14.45 -13.05 6.12
CA SER A 109 15.22 -11.92 6.68
C SER A 109 14.82 -10.59 6.02
N PHE A 110 14.73 -10.56 4.69
CA PHE A 110 14.30 -9.38 3.97
C PHE A 110 12.87 -8.97 4.33
N ASN A 111 11.94 -9.94 4.43
CA ASN A 111 10.58 -9.68 4.88
C ASN A 111 10.57 -8.96 6.24
N HIS A 112 11.30 -9.49 7.21
CA HIS A 112 11.40 -8.85 8.53
C HIS A 112 12.03 -7.46 8.46
N GLN A 113 13.09 -7.28 7.70
CA GLN A 113 13.76 -5.99 7.53
C GLN A 113 12.83 -4.94 6.94
N ALA A 114 12.21 -5.24 5.80
CA ALA A 114 11.36 -4.32 5.07
C ALA A 114 10.13 -3.91 5.88
N PHE A 115 9.38 -4.86 6.44
CA PHE A 115 8.17 -4.55 7.18
C PHE A 115 8.44 -3.95 8.56
N LYS A 116 9.56 -4.27 9.20
CA LYS A 116 10.02 -3.59 10.42
C LYS A 116 10.35 -2.12 10.12
N HIS A 117 11.05 -1.84 9.01
CA HIS A 117 11.35 -0.49 8.57
C HIS A 117 10.07 0.31 8.33
N ILE A 118 9.15 -0.19 7.48
CA ILE A 118 7.89 0.46 7.16
C ILE A 118 7.07 0.72 8.43
N LYS A 119 6.91 -0.29 9.30
CA LYS A 119 6.15 -0.18 10.55
C LYS A 119 6.71 0.88 11.48
N ASN A 120 8.03 0.92 11.65
CA ASN A 120 8.67 1.88 12.55
C ASN A 120 8.49 3.31 12.03
N LYS A 121 8.75 3.56 10.75
CA LYS A 121 8.59 4.87 10.13
C LYS A 121 7.14 5.33 10.12
N ALA A 122 6.20 4.44 9.78
CA ALA A 122 4.76 4.75 9.82
C ALA A 122 4.27 5.12 11.24
N ASN A 123 4.73 4.39 12.28
CA ASN A 123 4.40 4.74 13.66
C ASN A 123 4.99 6.10 14.08
N GLN A 124 6.22 6.42 13.68
CA GLN A 124 6.84 7.72 13.93
C GLN A 124 6.05 8.85 13.26
N ALA A 125 5.68 8.66 11.98
CA ALA A 125 4.87 9.61 11.22
C ALA A 125 3.50 9.87 11.88
N SER A 126 2.80 8.81 12.29
CA SER A 126 1.49 8.94 12.95
C SER A 126 1.57 9.67 14.31
N LYS A 127 2.66 9.47 15.06
CA LYS A 127 2.91 10.24 16.30
C LYS A 127 3.16 11.73 16.00
N LYS A 128 4.02 12.03 15.04
CA LYS A 128 4.28 13.39 14.58
C LYS A 128 2.99 14.10 14.12
N LEU A 129 2.16 13.40 13.36
CA LEU A 129 0.86 13.93 12.93
C LEU A 129 -0.10 14.13 14.13
N ALA A 130 -0.05 13.28 15.15
CA ALA A 130 -0.83 13.48 16.36
C ALA A 130 -0.43 14.75 17.10
N ASP A 131 0.87 15.06 17.20
CA ASP A 131 1.39 16.29 17.82
C ASP A 131 0.94 17.54 17.07
N ILE A 132 0.84 17.48 15.74
CA ILE A 132 0.48 18.64 14.88
C ILE A 132 -1.03 18.79 14.71
N ARG A 133 -1.77 17.68 14.53
CA ARG A 133 -3.18 17.64 14.12
C ARG A 133 -4.12 17.05 15.17
N GLY A 134 -3.58 16.58 16.30
CA GLY A 134 -4.31 15.88 17.32
C GLY A 134 -4.44 14.37 17.04
N GLU A 135 -4.73 13.61 18.07
CA GLU A 135 -4.96 12.16 18.04
C GLU A 135 -6.30 11.81 17.40
N CYS A 136 -6.46 10.60 16.89
CA CYS A 136 -7.79 10.13 16.54
C CYS A 136 -8.61 9.82 17.80
N PRO A 137 -9.94 10.05 17.76
CA PRO A 137 -10.77 9.89 18.94
C PRO A 137 -10.75 8.51 19.60
N ASP A 138 -10.57 7.42 18.82
CA ASP A 138 -10.54 6.06 19.36
C ASP A 138 -9.21 5.70 20.03
N LEU A 139 -8.15 6.47 19.80
CA LEU A 139 -6.85 6.31 20.46
C LEU A 139 -6.47 7.48 21.35
N HIS A 140 -7.44 8.26 21.80
CA HIS A 140 -7.17 9.40 22.68
C HIS A 140 -6.33 9.00 23.91
N GLY A 141 -5.25 9.73 24.14
CA GLY A 141 -4.27 9.45 25.19
C GLY A 141 -3.16 8.48 24.80
N ASN A 142 -3.13 7.99 23.54
CA ASN A 142 -2.09 7.06 23.05
C ASN A 142 -1.01 7.71 22.16
N GLY A 143 -1.09 9.01 21.92
CA GLY A 143 -0.13 9.75 21.11
C GLY A 143 -0.12 9.33 19.64
N LYS A 144 -1.27 8.91 19.06
CA LYS A 144 -1.35 8.48 17.66
C LYS A 144 -2.51 9.15 16.91
N ARG A 145 -2.22 9.57 15.69
CA ARG A 145 -3.20 10.15 14.76
C ARG A 145 -4.09 9.09 14.11
N ASN A 146 -3.58 7.89 13.86
CA ASN A 146 -4.21 6.85 13.06
C ASN A 146 -4.29 5.55 13.86
N ALA A 147 -5.46 4.93 13.95
CA ALA A 147 -5.66 3.67 14.68
C ALA A 147 -4.97 2.49 14.01
N ASN A 148 -5.03 2.44 12.67
CA ASN A 148 -4.35 1.45 11.85
C ASN A 148 -3.45 2.17 10.84
N LEU A 149 -2.31 1.60 10.51
CA LEU A 149 -1.31 2.21 9.63
C LEU A 149 -0.95 1.32 8.45
N LEU A 150 -1.05 0.01 8.59
CA LEU A 150 -0.57 -0.95 7.61
C LEU A 150 -1.66 -1.92 7.18
N ALA A 151 -1.73 -2.18 5.88
CA ALA A 151 -2.53 -3.25 5.29
C ALA A 151 -1.90 -3.69 3.97
N VAL A 152 -1.84 -4.99 3.75
CA VAL A 152 -1.33 -5.55 2.49
C VAL A 152 -2.48 -5.73 1.51
N ALA A 153 -2.51 -4.89 0.47
CA ALA A 153 -3.51 -4.96 -0.60
C ALA A 153 -3.01 -5.84 -1.77
N PRO A 154 -3.90 -6.41 -2.60
CA PRO A 154 -3.51 -7.31 -3.70
C PRO A 154 -2.62 -6.68 -4.79
N ASN A 155 -2.77 -5.41 -5.10
CA ASN A 155 -1.95 -4.63 -6.04
C ASN A 155 -1.80 -5.21 -7.46
N ALA A 156 -2.76 -6.00 -7.93
CA ALA A 156 -2.67 -6.65 -9.24
C ALA A 156 -2.51 -5.66 -10.41
N SER A 157 -3.35 -4.61 -10.44
CA SER A 157 -3.27 -3.56 -11.47
C SER A 157 -2.11 -2.60 -11.22
N SER A 158 -1.86 -2.24 -9.95
CA SER A 158 -0.76 -1.33 -9.58
C SER A 158 0.60 -1.92 -9.93
N GLY A 159 0.80 -3.23 -9.73
CA GLY A 159 2.03 -3.90 -10.13
C GLY A 159 2.32 -3.82 -11.63
N ILE A 160 1.27 -3.90 -12.47
CA ILE A 160 1.42 -3.75 -13.93
C ILE A 160 1.83 -2.32 -14.29
N ILE A 161 1.15 -1.32 -13.72
CA ILE A 161 1.42 0.11 -13.96
C ILE A 161 2.82 0.49 -13.47
N CYS A 162 3.25 -0.07 -12.33
CA CYS A 162 4.58 0.16 -11.75
C CYS A 162 5.64 -0.76 -12.40
N SER A 163 5.79 -0.67 -13.71
CA SER A 163 6.83 -1.36 -14.50
C SER A 163 6.79 -2.89 -14.44
N GLY A 164 5.60 -3.47 -14.24
CA GLY A 164 5.43 -4.93 -14.20
C GLY A 164 6.12 -5.56 -12.98
N THR A 165 6.11 -4.90 -11.85
CA THR A 165 6.57 -5.48 -10.58
C THR A 165 5.65 -6.60 -10.10
N SER A 166 6.10 -7.46 -9.18
CA SER A 166 5.24 -8.52 -8.65
C SER A 166 4.11 -7.93 -7.79
N PRO A 167 2.90 -8.53 -7.82
CA PRO A 167 1.77 -8.03 -7.06
C PRO A 167 1.99 -8.27 -5.57
N SER A 168 1.69 -7.28 -4.74
CA SER A 168 1.70 -7.42 -3.28
C SER A 168 2.99 -8.09 -2.75
N ILE A 169 2.83 -9.06 -1.86
CA ILE A 169 3.89 -9.95 -1.33
C ILE A 169 3.91 -11.31 -2.04
N GLU A 170 3.10 -11.46 -3.07
CA GLU A 170 2.92 -12.70 -3.81
C GLU A 170 4.01 -12.87 -4.88
N PRO A 171 4.31 -14.12 -5.30
CA PRO A 171 5.16 -14.34 -6.46
C PRO A 171 4.48 -13.87 -7.75
N TYR A 172 5.26 -13.67 -8.82
CA TYR A 172 4.70 -13.54 -10.16
C TYR A 172 3.85 -14.77 -10.48
N ARG A 173 2.67 -14.55 -11.07
CA ARG A 173 1.73 -15.64 -11.39
C ARG A 173 2.28 -16.62 -12.44
N ALA A 174 3.15 -16.13 -13.34
CA ALA A 174 3.86 -16.95 -14.34
C ALA A 174 5.09 -16.20 -14.84
N ASN A 175 6.05 -16.92 -15.41
CA ASN A 175 7.23 -16.35 -16.06
C ASN A 175 6.95 -15.83 -17.47
N ALA A 176 5.92 -16.35 -18.13
CA ALA A 176 5.39 -15.83 -19.38
C ALA A 176 3.88 -16.00 -19.40
N TYR A 177 3.15 -15.01 -19.89
CA TYR A 177 1.70 -15.09 -20.04
C TYR A 177 1.18 -14.03 -21.01
N THR A 178 -0.02 -14.27 -21.53
CA THR A 178 -0.73 -13.33 -22.36
C THR A 178 -1.58 -12.39 -21.51
N HIS A 179 -1.33 -11.10 -21.60
CA HIS A 179 -2.14 -10.05 -20.96
C HIS A 179 -3.07 -9.43 -21.98
N LYS A 180 -4.38 -9.57 -21.74
CA LYS A 180 -5.44 -8.98 -22.58
C LYS A 180 -5.93 -7.69 -21.94
N THR A 181 -5.96 -6.62 -22.73
CA THR A 181 -6.50 -5.30 -22.36
C THR A 181 -7.51 -4.84 -23.39
N LEU A 182 -8.21 -3.75 -23.12
CA LEU A 182 -9.10 -3.12 -24.10
C LEU A 182 -8.35 -2.63 -25.35
N SER A 183 -7.07 -2.27 -25.22
CA SER A 183 -6.22 -1.78 -26.31
C SER A 183 -5.46 -2.88 -27.07
N GLY A 184 -5.57 -4.15 -26.65
CA GLY A 184 -4.91 -5.26 -27.35
C GLY A 184 -4.44 -6.37 -26.44
N THR A 185 -3.67 -7.26 -27.05
CA THR A 185 -3.10 -8.45 -26.41
C THR A 185 -1.58 -8.36 -26.41
N TYR A 186 -0.98 -8.51 -25.24
CA TYR A 186 0.45 -8.35 -25.01
C TYR A 186 1.05 -9.61 -24.41
N GLN A 187 2.23 -10.01 -24.87
CA GLN A 187 3.03 -11.06 -24.25
C GLN A 187 3.89 -10.45 -23.15
N VAL A 188 3.66 -10.88 -21.92
CA VAL A 188 4.45 -10.48 -20.75
C VAL A 188 5.44 -11.56 -20.42
N ARG A 189 6.71 -11.18 -20.23
CA ARG A 189 7.81 -12.06 -19.89
C ARG A 189 8.51 -11.55 -18.63
N ASN A 190 8.83 -12.46 -17.73
CA ASN A 190 9.53 -12.11 -16.49
C ASN A 190 10.91 -11.53 -16.82
N LYS A 191 11.12 -10.26 -16.47
CA LYS A 191 12.34 -9.50 -16.79
C LYS A 191 13.61 -10.07 -16.13
N TYR A 192 13.47 -10.67 -14.96
CA TYR A 192 14.61 -11.27 -14.23
C TYR A 192 15.02 -12.60 -14.85
N LEU A 193 14.06 -13.45 -15.19
CA LEU A 193 14.34 -14.68 -15.94
C LEU A 193 14.95 -14.34 -17.32
N ALA A 194 14.43 -13.33 -18.01
CA ALA A 194 15.00 -12.88 -19.28
C ALA A 194 16.47 -12.45 -19.13
N LYS A 195 16.80 -11.73 -18.04
CA LYS A 195 18.19 -11.33 -17.74
C LYS A 195 19.10 -12.54 -17.52
N ILE A 196 18.64 -13.53 -16.74
CA ILE A 196 19.38 -14.77 -16.48
C ILE A 196 19.60 -15.57 -17.78
N LEU A 197 18.57 -15.76 -18.60
CA LEU A 197 18.67 -16.50 -19.85
C LEU A 197 19.65 -15.82 -20.82
N LYS A 198 19.61 -14.49 -20.93
CA LYS A 198 20.57 -13.74 -21.75
C LYS A 198 22.00 -13.89 -21.25
N SER A 199 22.23 -13.88 -19.93
CA SER A 199 23.59 -14.05 -19.36
C SER A 199 24.19 -15.42 -19.60
N LYS A 200 23.36 -16.43 -19.91
CA LYS A 200 23.82 -17.80 -20.30
C LYS A 200 24.29 -17.89 -21.76
N GLY A 201 24.25 -16.81 -22.52
CA GLY A 201 24.73 -16.76 -23.91
C GLY A 201 23.84 -17.50 -24.90
N LEU A 202 22.56 -17.74 -24.57
CA LEU A 202 21.61 -18.42 -25.46
C LEU A 202 21.32 -17.57 -26.70
N LYS A 203 21.20 -18.24 -27.85
CA LYS A 203 20.83 -17.59 -29.11
C LYS A 203 19.35 -17.17 -29.10
N THR A 204 19.00 -16.21 -29.92
CA THR A 204 17.63 -15.69 -30.01
C THR A 204 16.58 -16.79 -30.22
N GLN A 205 16.85 -17.76 -31.09
CA GLN A 205 15.90 -18.85 -31.36
C GLN A 205 15.71 -19.77 -30.14
N GLU A 206 16.77 -20.04 -29.39
CA GLU A 206 16.72 -20.85 -28.17
C GLU A 206 15.91 -20.14 -27.08
N LEU A 207 16.10 -18.82 -26.94
CA LEU A 207 15.30 -17.98 -26.03
C LEU A 207 13.82 -17.99 -26.40
N GLU A 208 13.46 -17.85 -27.67
CA GLU A 208 12.06 -17.88 -28.11
C GLU A 208 11.42 -19.26 -27.89
N ASN A 209 12.15 -20.34 -28.06
CA ASN A 209 11.66 -21.68 -27.77
C ASN A 209 11.36 -21.84 -26.27
N ILE A 210 12.29 -21.42 -25.37
CA ILE A 210 12.07 -21.44 -23.92
C ILE A 210 10.81 -20.64 -23.55
N TRP A 211 10.62 -19.43 -24.14
CA TRP A 211 9.44 -18.62 -23.86
C TRP A 211 8.14 -19.27 -24.32
N LYS A 212 8.15 -20.04 -25.39
CA LYS A 212 6.99 -20.80 -25.85
C LYS A 212 6.67 -21.99 -24.93
N ASP A 213 7.72 -22.65 -24.42
CA ASP A 213 7.56 -23.84 -23.56
C ASP A 213 7.03 -23.51 -22.16
N ILE A 214 7.23 -22.28 -21.67
CA ILE A 214 6.81 -21.84 -20.34
C ILE A 214 5.59 -20.91 -20.34
N ALA A 215 5.03 -20.57 -21.51
CA ALA A 215 3.81 -19.76 -21.68
C ALA A 215 2.56 -20.65 -21.69
#